data_2d77286bf50f5623f3c04af42192575c
#
_entry.id   2d77286bf50f5623f3c04af42192575c
#
_cell.length_a   1.000
_cell.length_b   1.000
_cell.length_c   1.000
_cell.angle_alpha   90.00
_cell.angle_beta   90.00
_cell.angle_gamma   90.00
#
_symmetry.space_group_name_H-M   'P 1'
#
loop_
_entity.id
_entity.type
_entity.pdbx_description
1 polymer ?
#
loop_
_entity_poly.entity_id
_entity_poly.type
_entity_poly.pdbx_seq_one_letter_code
_entity_poly.pdbx_strand_id
1 'polypeptide(L)'
;MLWIAHFCGSCGQRPRRVLGLVLGVLQIASLCAAAQADEQDYVVGPNDVLAITVVDQSQLTGKYIVRADGTFTLPLLGRLKAGGLSLQAVENDIRDRLAKGYLKDPQVGVSVDQYRSQQIFVMGEVRQPGSLQFTGFMRVIEALARAGSTTERAGMEAVIVHQPSGVPPPDAATAAIERAQNSNTSDVIRINLQNLQAGELSQNVTLRSGDTIFVPRAESVFASGEVRTPGEYVMRKGMTVRQLLALAGGVTERGSTRRIQIIRQVNGRETTVGASLEDAVRSGDNIVVRGRLF
;
A
#
# COMPACT_ATOMS: atom_id res chain seq x y z
N MET A 1 72.92 -45.02 -38.94
CA MET A 1 72.17 -44.80 -40.18
C MET A 1 71.22 -43.63 -39.91
N LEU A 2 71.60 -42.41 -40.28
CA LEU A 2 71.10 -41.66 -41.45
C LEU A 2 69.65 -41.24 -41.24
N TRP A 3 69.15 -40.07 -41.27
CA TRP A 3 69.47 -38.83 -42.01
C TRP A 3 68.63 -37.72 -41.38
N ILE A 4 69.12 -36.53 -40.95
CA ILE A 4 69.24 -35.22 -41.67
C ILE A 4 67.90 -34.73 -42.30
N ALA A 5 67.38 -33.63 -41.85
CA ALA A 5 67.38 -32.31 -42.45
C ALA A 5 66.22 -31.45 -41.87
N HIS A 6 66.54 -30.34 -41.34
CA HIS A 6 66.42 -28.97 -41.85
C HIS A 6 64.99 -28.48 -42.19
N PHE A 7 64.55 -27.47 -41.56
CA PHE A 7 64.36 -26.08 -42.08
C PHE A 7 63.48 -25.29 -41.10
N CYS A 8 64.02 -24.34 -40.41
CA CYS A 8 63.95 -22.89 -40.65
C CYS A 8 62.60 -22.33 -41.04
N GLY A 9 62.09 -21.40 -40.26
CA GLY A 9 61.02 -20.50 -40.65
C GLY A 9 60.28 -19.92 -39.44
N SER A 10 60.84 -18.94 -38.77
CA SER A 10 60.44 -17.55 -38.92
C SER A 10 59.12 -17.15 -38.26
N CYS A 11 59.27 -16.47 -37.17
CA CYS A 11 58.67 -15.14 -36.95
C CYS A 11 57.12 -15.02 -36.78
N GLY A 12 56.75 -14.54 -35.61
CA GLY A 12 55.57 -13.67 -35.56
C GLY A 12 54.36 -14.20 -34.80
N GLN A 13 54.49 -14.40 -33.52
CA GLN A 13 53.25 -14.43 -32.67
C GLN A 13 53.23 -13.20 -31.76
N ARG A 14 52.38 -12.28 -32.17
CA ARG A 14 52.07 -11.03 -31.45
C ARG A 14 51.34 -11.34 -30.14
N PRO A 15 51.63 -10.67 -29.02
CA PRO A 15 50.91 -10.82 -27.76
C PRO A 15 49.60 -9.98 -27.83
N ARG A 16 48.56 -10.52 -28.48
CA ARG A 16 47.25 -9.85 -28.58
C ARG A 16 46.19 -10.39 -27.66
N ARG A 17 46.45 -11.47 -26.92
CA ARG A 17 45.45 -12.13 -26.08
C ARG A 17 45.46 -11.78 -24.59
N VAL A 18 46.51 -11.12 -24.08
CA VAL A 18 46.62 -10.74 -22.66
C VAL A 18 45.96 -9.41 -22.37
N LEU A 19 45.88 -8.50 -23.38
CA LEU A 19 45.27 -7.18 -23.20
C LEU A 19 43.75 -7.21 -23.11
N GLY A 20 43.07 -8.23 -23.67
CA GLY A 20 41.61 -8.39 -23.61
C GLY A 20 41.10 -8.87 -22.26
N LEU A 21 41.91 -9.62 -21.51
CA LEU A 21 41.50 -10.20 -20.22
C LEU A 21 41.60 -9.16 -19.08
N VAL A 22 42.50 -8.21 -19.16
CA VAL A 22 42.65 -7.13 -18.17
C VAL A 22 41.56 -6.07 -18.31
N LEU A 23 41.12 -5.77 -19.55
CA LEU A 23 39.98 -4.85 -19.77
C LEU A 23 38.64 -5.44 -19.33
N GLY A 24 38.44 -6.75 -19.43
CA GLY A 24 37.21 -7.42 -19.01
C GLY A 24 37.04 -7.43 -17.48
N VAL A 25 38.11 -7.56 -16.73
CA VAL A 25 38.07 -7.56 -15.24
C VAL A 25 37.83 -6.16 -14.69
N LEU A 26 38.30 -5.11 -15.36
CA LEU A 26 38.09 -3.71 -14.94
C LEU A 26 36.61 -3.27 -15.17
N GLN A 27 35.93 -3.82 -16.16
CA GLN A 27 34.49 -3.50 -16.41
C GLN A 27 33.54 -4.21 -15.47
N ILE A 28 33.90 -5.38 -14.91
CA ILE A 28 33.06 -6.10 -13.94
C ILE A 28 33.13 -5.44 -12.56
N ALA A 29 34.26 -4.82 -12.20
CA ALA A 29 34.41 -4.11 -10.93
C ALA A 29 33.61 -2.79 -10.90
N SER A 30 33.23 -2.20 -12.06
CA SER A 30 32.46 -0.94 -12.13
C SER A 30 30.94 -1.17 -12.00
N LEU A 31 30.44 -2.40 -12.13
CA LEU A 31 29.00 -2.70 -12.03
C LEU A 31 28.53 -3.03 -10.61
N CYS A 32 29.45 -3.24 -9.66
CA CYS A 32 29.09 -3.53 -8.27
C CYS A 32 28.89 -2.27 -7.38
N ALA A 33 29.06 -1.06 -7.92
CA ALA A 33 28.96 0.17 -7.13
C ALA A 33 27.56 0.85 -7.13
N ALA A 34 26.54 0.20 -7.69
CA ALA A 34 25.22 0.84 -7.89
C ALA A 34 24.06 0.18 -7.12
N ALA A 35 24.33 -0.52 -6.05
CA ALA A 35 23.29 -1.03 -5.16
C ALA A 35 23.54 -0.57 -3.72
N GLN A 36 23.74 0.72 -3.53
CA GLN A 36 23.42 1.35 -2.26
C GLN A 36 21.91 1.59 -2.32
N ALA A 37 21.15 0.63 -1.79
CA ALA A 37 19.77 0.90 -1.39
C ALA A 37 19.83 2.13 -0.49
N ASP A 38 19.11 3.18 -0.87
CA ASP A 38 18.80 4.32 0.00
C ASP A 38 18.12 3.73 1.25
N GLU A 39 18.89 3.41 2.24
CA GLU A 39 18.46 3.12 3.60
C GLU A 39 18.05 4.49 4.15
N GLN A 40 16.83 4.91 3.75
CA GLN A 40 16.28 6.15 4.27
C GLN A 40 16.13 5.97 5.77
N ASP A 41 16.95 6.69 6.49
CA ASP A 41 17.01 6.70 7.95
C ASP A 41 15.61 6.87 8.54
N TYR A 42 15.21 5.91 9.39
CA TYR A 42 13.98 6.01 10.13
C TYR A 42 13.94 7.32 10.92
N VAL A 43 12.88 8.09 10.73
CA VAL A 43 12.64 9.33 11.48
C VAL A 43 11.77 8.99 12.70
N VAL A 44 12.33 9.26 13.88
CA VAL A 44 11.64 9.02 15.17
C VAL A 44 10.40 9.90 15.28
N GLY A 45 9.28 9.27 15.64
CA GLY A 45 8.01 9.95 15.85
C GLY A 45 7.48 9.87 17.28
N PRO A 46 6.39 10.58 17.57
CA PRO A 46 5.72 10.51 18.87
C PRO A 46 5.21 9.09 19.16
N ASN A 47 5.25 8.69 20.43
CA ASN A 47 4.87 7.38 20.96
C ASN A 47 5.80 6.22 20.61
N ASP A 48 6.87 6.43 19.84
CA ASP A 48 7.88 5.40 19.62
C ASP A 48 8.57 5.03 20.92
N VAL A 49 8.97 3.78 21.04
CA VAL A 49 9.78 3.29 22.17
C VAL A 49 11.20 3.07 21.68
N LEU A 50 12.11 3.89 22.18
CA LEU A 50 13.54 3.79 21.89
C LEU A 50 14.21 2.88 22.90
N ALA A 51 15.03 1.94 22.44
CA ALA A 51 15.96 1.18 23.25
C ALA A 51 17.33 1.86 23.17
N ILE A 52 17.77 2.43 24.27
CA ILE A 52 19.06 3.14 24.41
C ILE A 52 19.98 2.27 25.22
N THR A 53 21.18 2.02 24.71
CA THR A 53 22.24 1.27 25.37
C THR A 53 23.46 2.17 25.51
N VAL A 54 23.96 2.32 26.74
CA VAL A 54 25.20 3.01 27.03
C VAL A 54 26.16 2.04 27.68
N VAL A 55 27.30 1.80 27.05
CA VAL A 55 28.28 0.83 27.53
C VAL A 55 28.77 1.26 28.93
N ASP A 56 28.89 0.29 29.82
CA ASP A 56 29.30 0.47 31.23
C ASP A 56 28.40 1.37 32.06
N GLN A 57 27.19 1.71 31.58
CA GLN A 57 26.22 2.56 32.28
C GLN A 57 24.82 1.92 32.28
N SER A 58 24.59 0.96 33.17
CA SER A 58 23.31 0.26 33.28
C SER A 58 22.15 1.19 33.68
N GLN A 59 22.44 2.29 34.38
CA GLN A 59 21.43 3.30 34.77
C GLN A 59 20.87 4.09 33.59
N LEU A 60 21.62 4.20 32.48
CA LEU A 60 21.23 4.91 31.26
C LEU A 60 20.71 3.96 30.18
N THR A 61 20.97 2.66 30.33
CA THR A 61 20.50 1.61 29.42
C THR A 61 19.05 1.25 29.76
N GLY A 62 18.16 1.38 28.77
CA GLY A 62 16.74 1.07 28.98
C GLY A 62 15.84 1.46 27.80
N LYS A 63 14.54 1.33 28.05
CA LYS A 63 13.50 1.70 27.06
C LYS A 63 12.89 3.06 27.44
N TYR A 64 12.83 3.93 26.46
CA TYR A 64 12.37 5.31 26.62
C TYR A 64 11.27 5.62 25.64
N ILE A 65 10.12 6.11 26.13
CA ILE A 65 8.98 6.46 25.29
C ILE A 65 9.13 7.91 24.83
N VAL A 66 9.04 8.14 23.53
CA VAL A 66 8.97 9.47 22.95
C VAL A 66 7.58 10.04 23.18
N ARG A 67 7.49 11.18 23.87
CA ARG A 67 6.23 11.85 24.18
C ARG A 67 5.59 12.49 22.96
N ALA A 68 4.36 12.95 23.07
CA ALA A 68 3.64 13.64 22.01
C ALA A 68 4.35 14.93 21.53
N ASP A 69 5.14 15.57 22.39
CA ASP A 69 5.96 16.73 22.07
C ASP A 69 7.27 16.38 21.32
N GLY A 70 7.49 15.09 21.01
CA GLY A 70 8.69 14.59 20.37
C GLY A 70 9.90 14.50 21.31
N THR A 71 9.73 14.60 22.62
CA THR A 71 10.81 14.52 23.59
C THR A 71 10.76 13.23 24.42
N PHE A 72 11.90 12.81 24.94
CA PHE A 72 11.99 11.75 25.95
C PHE A 72 12.91 12.20 27.09
N THR A 73 12.89 11.50 28.21
CA THR A 73 13.69 11.85 29.38
C THR A 73 14.73 10.77 29.63
N LEU A 74 16.00 11.14 29.58
CA LEU A 74 17.13 10.27 29.93
C LEU A 74 17.70 10.69 31.31
N PRO A 75 17.98 9.76 32.22
CA PRO A 75 18.67 10.08 33.48
C PRO A 75 19.96 10.86 33.20
N LEU A 76 20.34 11.74 34.12
CA LEU A 76 21.47 12.67 34.03
C LEU A 76 21.33 13.80 32.99
N LEU A 77 20.81 13.55 31.82
CA LEU A 77 20.67 14.55 30.74
C LEU A 77 19.32 15.28 30.73
N GLY A 78 18.33 14.74 31.46
CA GLY A 78 17.00 15.32 31.48
C GLY A 78 16.21 15.12 30.17
N ARG A 79 15.54 16.17 29.70
CA ARG A 79 14.68 16.12 28.52
C ARG A 79 15.50 16.32 27.24
N LEU A 80 15.36 15.37 26.31
CA LEU A 80 16.02 15.35 25.00
C LEU A 80 14.96 15.29 23.89
N LYS A 81 15.27 15.91 22.76
CA LYS A 81 14.43 15.86 21.55
C LYS A 81 14.83 14.65 20.70
N ALA A 82 13.85 13.83 20.33
CA ALA A 82 14.04 12.74 19.37
C ALA A 82 13.09 12.88 18.15
N GLY A 83 11.90 13.41 18.36
CA GLY A 83 10.90 13.54 17.31
C GLY A 83 11.38 14.39 16.13
N GLY A 84 11.26 13.83 14.91
CA GLY A 84 11.73 14.46 13.69
C GLY A 84 13.23 14.28 13.40
N LEU A 85 13.96 13.52 14.22
CA LEU A 85 15.37 13.21 14.02
C LEU A 85 15.56 11.75 13.60
N SER A 86 16.64 11.47 12.88
CA SER A 86 17.08 10.08 12.62
C SER A 86 17.66 9.46 13.89
N LEU A 87 17.68 8.12 13.96
CA LEU A 87 18.26 7.40 15.10
C LEU A 87 19.72 7.80 15.32
N GLN A 88 20.48 7.96 14.25
CA GLN A 88 21.88 8.38 14.32
C GLN A 88 22.03 9.80 14.85
N ALA A 89 21.12 10.71 14.50
CA ALA A 89 21.13 12.08 15.05
C ALA A 89 20.83 12.09 16.54
N VAL A 90 19.90 11.26 17.00
CA VAL A 90 19.58 11.10 18.44
C VAL A 90 20.77 10.50 19.19
N GLU A 91 21.42 9.48 18.62
CA GLU A 91 22.61 8.84 19.19
C GLU A 91 23.75 9.84 19.37
N ASN A 92 24.04 10.63 18.32
CA ASN A 92 25.08 11.65 18.37
C ASN A 92 24.77 12.73 19.42
N ASP A 93 23.52 13.22 19.52
CA ASP A 93 23.12 14.22 20.53
C ASP A 93 23.30 13.69 21.97
N ILE A 94 22.95 12.42 22.20
CA ILE A 94 23.17 11.78 23.51
C ILE A 94 24.67 11.65 23.80
N ARG A 95 25.46 11.16 22.85
CA ARG A 95 26.91 10.98 22.97
C ARG A 95 27.59 12.30 23.31
N ASP A 96 27.29 13.36 22.55
CA ASP A 96 27.89 14.68 22.72
C ASP A 96 27.57 15.30 24.10
N ARG A 97 26.33 15.12 24.59
CA ARG A 97 25.92 15.63 25.90
C ARG A 97 26.54 14.84 27.04
N LEU A 98 26.67 13.52 26.91
CA LEU A 98 27.34 12.69 27.92
C LEU A 98 28.84 13.02 27.99
N ALA A 99 29.50 13.28 26.85
CA ALA A 99 30.90 13.65 26.79
C ALA A 99 31.20 15.01 27.43
N LYS A 100 30.24 15.93 27.50
CA LYS A 100 30.39 17.30 28.02
C LYS A 100 30.43 17.41 29.56
N GLY A 101 30.59 16.31 30.27
CA GLY A 101 30.78 16.43 31.72
C GLY A 101 30.37 15.22 32.55
N TYR A 102 29.87 14.15 31.91
CA TYR A 102 29.44 12.97 32.63
C TYR A 102 30.32 11.75 32.36
N LEU A 103 30.75 11.51 31.11
CA LEU A 103 31.49 10.31 30.73
C LEU A 103 32.64 10.68 29.81
N LYS A 104 33.75 9.94 29.94
CA LYS A 104 34.90 10.04 29.00
C LYS A 104 34.70 9.01 27.90
N ASP A 105 34.50 9.46 26.65
CA ASP A 105 34.30 8.63 25.45
C ASP A 105 33.08 7.66 25.58
N PRO A 106 31.82 8.19 25.75
CA PRO A 106 30.65 7.35 25.90
C PRO A 106 30.31 6.62 24.58
N GLN A 107 30.14 5.30 24.69
CA GLN A 107 29.63 4.47 23.59
C GLN A 107 28.12 4.34 23.75
N VAL A 108 27.38 4.95 22.84
CA VAL A 108 25.90 4.99 22.86
C VAL A 108 25.38 4.25 21.64
N GLY A 109 24.39 3.41 21.83
CA GLY A 109 23.60 2.80 20.75
C GLY A 109 22.13 3.13 20.92
N VAL A 110 21.47 3.55 19.85
CA VAL A 110 20.04 3.85 19.83
C VAL A 110 19.36 3.01 18.78
N SER A 111 18.32 2.27 19.18
CA SER A 111 17.47 1.49 18.29
C SER A 111 16.00 1.69 18.63
N VAL A 112 15.08 1.33 17.75
CA VAL A 112 13.65 1.37 18.05
C VAL A 112 13.21 -0.01 18.54
N ASP A 113 12.68 -0.06 19.75
CA ASP A 113 12.08 -1.26 20.35
C ASP A 113 10.65 -1.47 19.82
N GLN A 114 9.87 -0.38 19.71
CA GLN A 114 8.50 -0.43 19.19
C GLN A 114 8.24 0.80 18.29
N TYR A 115 7.91 0.52 17.02
CA TYR A 115 7.51 1.53 16.05
C TYR A 115 6.01 1.80 16.24
N ARG A 116 5.67 2.89 16.91
CA ARG A 116 4.26 3.28 17.17
C ARG A 116 3.84 4.54 16.43
N SER A 117 4.80 5.34 15.98
CA SER A 117 4.54 6.60 15.29
C SER A 117 4.16 6.40 13.84
N GLN A 118 4.69 5.35 13.19
CA GLN A 118 4.41 5.06 11.79
C GLN A 118 3.33 3.99 11.68
N GLN A 119 2.11 4.44 11.49
CA GLN A 119 0.95 3.58 11.30
C GLN A 119 0.03 4.14 10.22
N ILE A 120 -0.63 3.24 9.51
CA ILE A 120 -1.73 3.53 8.59
C ILE A 120 -2.98 2.82 9.04
N PHE A 121 -4.12 3.28 8.57
CA PHE A 121 -5.41 2.65 8.85
C PHE A 121 -5.96 2.03 7.57
N VAL A 122 -6.42 0.78 7.65
CA VAL A 122 -7.08 0.09 6.54
C VAL A 122 -8.50 -0.25 6.98
N MET A 123 -9.48 0.22 6.22
CA MET A 123 -10.90 0.12 6.58
C MET A 123 -11.77 -0.27 5.40
N GLY A 124 -13.00 -0.72 5.68
CA GLY A 124 -13.99 -1.12 4.69
C GLY A 124 -13.92 -2.60 4.34
N GLU A 125 -14.13 -2.93 3.08
CA GLU A 125 -14.23 -4.31 2.58
C GLU A 125 -12.85 -4.97 2.38
N VAL A 126 -12.12 -5.12 3.48
CA VAL A 126 -10.88 -5.90 3.61
C VAL A 126 -11.08 -7.01 4.64
N ARG A 127 -10.29 -8.09 4.56
CA ARG A 127 -10.47 -9.23 5.47
C ARG A 127 -10.08 -8.92 6.91
N GLN A 128 -9.07 -8.09 7.12
CA GLN A 128 -8.56 -7.69 8.43
C GLN A 128 -8.43 -6.17 8.48
N PRO A 129 -9.55 -5.46 8.74
CA PRO A 129 -9.50 -4.02 8.94
C PRO A 129 -8.80 -3.66 10.25
N GLY A 130 -8.08 -2.55 10.26
CA GLY A 130 -7.38 -2.09 11.46
C GLY A 130 -6.21 -1.18 11.16
N SER A 131 -5.40 -0.92 12.19
CA SER A 131 -4.15 -0.19 12.07
C SER A 131 -3.01 -1.13 11.70
N LEU A 132 -2.20 -0.72 10.73
CA LEU A 132 -0.98 -1.43 10.32
C LEU A 132 0.22 -0.55 10.66
N GLN A 133 1.13 -1.10 11.44
CA GLN A 133 2.43 -0.48 11.71
C GLN A 133 3.41 -0.85 10.59
N PHE A 134 4.27 0.10 10.23
CA PHE A 134 5.28 -0.14 9.21
C PHE A 134 6.60 0.56 9.55
N THR A 135 7.67 0.08 8.94
CA THR A 135 9.00 0.66 9.03
C THR A 135 9.50 0.97 7.64
N GLY A 136 10.05 2.16 7.43
CA GLY A 136 10.50 2.59 6.10
C GLY A 136 9.34 2.95 5.18
N PHE A 137 9.32 2.41 3.97
CA PHE A 137 8.28 2.67 2.97
C PHE A 137 7.27 1.55 2.90
N MET A 138 6.01 1.90 2.94
CA MET A 138 4.92 0.99 2.65
C MET A 138 4.14 1.48 1.43
N ARG A 139 3.81 0.57 0.53
CA ARG A 139 2.96 0.85 -0.64
C ARG A 139 1.58 0.23 -0.45
N VAL A 140 0.62 0.70 -1.24
CA VAL A 140 -0.78 0.28 -1.14
C VAL A 140 -0.95 -1.23 -1.30
N ILE A 141 -0.27 -1.86 -2.26
CA ILE A 141 -0.33 -3.32 -2.46
C ILE A 141 0.10 -4.06 -1.18
N GLU A 142 1.19 -3.62 -0.55
CA GLU A 142 1.69 -4.23 0.66
C GLU A 142 0.72 -4.06 1.83
N ALA A 143 0.16 -2.87 1.99
CA ALA A 143 -0.84 -2.59 3.01
C ALA A 143 -2.09 -3.47 2.85
N LEU A 144 -2.61 -3.59 1.62
CA LEU A 144 -3.75 -4.46 1.34
C LEU A 144 -3.42 -5.94 1.53
N ALA A 145 -2.21 -6.38 1.17
CA ALA A 145 -1.76 -7.75 1.41
C ALA A 145 -1.69 -8.07 2.91
N ARG A 146 -1.14 -7.16 3.72
CA ARG A 146 -1.11 -7.28 5.19
C ARG A 146 -2.51 -7.26 5.83
N ALA A 147 -3.44 -6.51 5.24
CA ALA A 147 -4.87 -6.52 5.63
C ALA A 147 -5.62 -7.77 5.14
N GLY A 148 -4.93 -8.78 4.62
CA GLY A 148 -5.52 -10.03 4.14
C GLY A 148 -6.21 -9.92 2.79
N SER A 149 -5.93 -8.88 2.01
CA SER A 149 -6.58 -8.52 0.74
C SER A 149 -8.04 -8.06 0.89
N THR A 150 -8.66 -7.70 -0.21
CA THR A 150 -10.06 -7.28 -0.26
C THR A 150 -11.03 -8.45 -0.15
N THR A 151 -12.25 -8.19 0.30
CA THR A 151 -13.34 -9.18 0.31
C THR A 151 -13.97 -9.32 -1.08
N GLU A 152 -14.82 -10.33 -1.28
CA GLU A 152 -15.60 -10.52 -2.51
C GLU A 152 -16.62 -9.38 -2.73
N ARG A 153 -16.96 -8.67 -1.66
CA ARG A 153 -17.90 -7.54 -1.69
C ARG A 153 -17.21 -6.20 -1.89
N ALA A 154 -15.88 -6.19 -2.02
CA ALA A 154 -15.13 -4.97 -2.22
C ALA A 154 -15.43 -4.33 -3.57
N GLY A 155 -15.51 -3.00 -3.56
CA GLY A 155 -15.59 -2.21 -4.79
C GLY A 155 -14.32 -2.28 -5.62
N MET A 156 -14.39 -1.76 -6.82
CA MET A 156 -13.27 -1.75 -7.76
C MET A 156 -12.24 -0.65 -7.45
N GLU A 157 -12.57 0.26 -6.57
CA GLU A 157 -11.73 1.42 -6.23
C GLU A 157 -11.41 1.41 -4.73
N ALA A 158 -10.20 1.78 -4.37
CA ALA A 158 -9.83 2.15 -3.02
C ALA A 158 -9.57 3.65 -2.95
N VAL A 159 -9.86 4.24 -1.81
CA VAL A 159 -9.65 5.66 -1.56
C VAL A 159 -8.59 5.80 -0.46
N ILE A 160 -7.53 6.52 -0.77
CA ILE A 160 -6.50 6.88 0.20
C ILE A 160 -6.74 8.31 0.61
N VAL A 161 -6.84 8.54 1.90
CA VAL A 161 -6.95 9.86 2.49
C VAL A 161 -5.65 10.16 3.22
N HIS A 162 -4.90 11.12 2.72
CA HIS A 162 -3.74 11.66 3.43
C HIS A 162 -4.19 12.52 4.59
N GLN A 163 -3.67 12.24 5.79
CA GLN A 163 -3.88 13.11 6.94
C GLN A 163 -2.63 13.94 7.20
N PRO A 164 -2.77 15.26 7.46
CA PRO A 164 -1.65 16.04 7.94
C PRO A 164 -1.20 15.50 9.30
N SER A 165 0.11 15.28 9.42
CA SER A 165 0.75 14.69 10.59
C SER A 165 0.35 15.39 11.90
N GLY A 166 -0.17 14.66 12.87
CA GLY A 166 -0.24 15.11 14.26
C GLY A 166 -1.58 15.09 14.97
N VAL A 167 -2.69 14.78 14.33
CA VAL A 167 -3.99 14.69 14.99
C VAL A 167 -4.66 13.37 14.62
N PRO A 168 -4.74 12.38 15.52
CA PRO A 168 -5.71 11.30 15.34
C PRO A 168 -7.10 11.94 15.56
N PRO A 169 -7.98 12.00 14.55
CA PRO A 169 -9.34 12.40 14.79
C PRO A 169 -10.01 11.31 15.65
N PRO A 170 -10.84 11.69 16.65
CA PRO A 170 -11.60 10.73 17.44
C PRO A 170 -12.53 9.83 16.60
N ASP A 171 -12.82 10.22 15.34
CA ASP A 171 -13.64 9.49 14.38
C ASP A 171 -12.95 9.41 13.01
N ALA A 172 -11.71 8.90 12.96
CA ALA A 172 -10.92 8.79 11.71
C ALA A 172 -11.69 8.08 10.59
N ALA A 173 -12.53 7.11 10.93
CA ALA A 173 -13.36 6.38 9.98
C ALA A 173 -14.43 7.28 9.34
N THR A 174 -15.18 8.03 10.13
CA THR A 174 -16.28 8.88 9.63
C THR A 174 -15.74 10.06 8.83
N ALA A 175 -14.69 10.71 9.32
CA ALA A 175 -14.04 11.82 8.63
C ALA A 175 -13.36 11.38 7.32
N ALA A 176 -12.80 10.17 7.27
CA ALA A 176 -12.23 9.61 6.04
C ALA A 176 -13.31 9.27 5.01
N ILE A 177 -14.45 8.73 5.44
CA ILE A 177 -15.60 8.43 4.57
C ILE A 177 -16.20 9.73 4.01
N GLU A 178 -16.41 10.75 4.83
CA GLU A 178 -16.94 12.04 4.39
C GLU A 178 -15.99 12.74 3.41
N ARG A 179 -14.68 12.69 3.66
CA ARG A 179 -13.66 13.23 2.72
C ARG A 179 -13.60 12.42 1.44
N ALA A 180 -13.73 11.10 1.51
CA ALA A 180 -13.78 10.23 0.34
C ALA A 180 -14.98 10.52 -0.57
N GLN A 181 -16.09 11.00 0.00
CA GLN A 181 -17.30 11.38 -0.75
C GLN A 181 -17.19 12.79 -1.34
N ASN A 182 -16.45 13.69 -0.70
CA ASN A 182 -16.21 15.05 -1.19
C ASN A 182 -14.98 15.09 -2.11
N SER A 183 -15.20 14.97 -3.40
CA SER A 183 -14.20 14.75 -4.46
C SER A 183 -13.18 15.89 -4.71
N ASN A 184 -13.15 16.95 -3.91
CA ASN A 184 -12.41 18.18 -4.22
C ASN A 184 -11.23 18.50 -3.29
N THR A 185 -10.76 17.54 -2.49
CA THR A 185 -9.63 17.79 -1.60
C THR A 185 -8.36 17.17 -2.18
N SER A 186 -7.28 17.93 -2.26
CA SER A 186 -5.94 17.51 -2.77
C SER A 186 -5.32 16.32 -2.03
N ASP A 187 -5.93 15.92 -0.91
CA ASP A 187 -5.44 14.88 -0.02
C ASP A 187 -6.12 13.51 -0.22
N VAL A 188 -6.93 13.38 -1.29
CA VAL A 188 -7.66 12.15 -1.59
C VAL A 188 -7.16 11.55 -2.91
N ILE A 189 -6.60 10.34 -2.84
CA ILE A 189 -6.15 9.59 -4.02
C ILE A 189 -7.09 8.40 -4.22
N ARG A 190 -7.66 8.26 -5.42
CA ARG A 190 -8.46 7.11 -5.82
C ARG A 190 -7.62 6.15 -6.64
N ILE A 191 -7.67 4.89 -6.29
CA ILE A 191 -6.90 3.82 -6.92
C ILE A 191 -7.86 2.76 -7.44
N ASN A 192 -7.65 2.36 -8.69
CA ASN A 192 -8.37 1.24 -9.27
C ASN A 192 -7.70 -0.08 -8.84
N LEU A 193 -8.41 -0.86 -8.02
CA LEU A 193 -7.90 -2.12 -7.48
C LEU A 193 -7.74 -3.19 -8.56
N GLN A 194 -8.55 -3.18 -9.62
CA GLN A 194 -8.42 -4.15 -10.71
C GLN A 194 -7.15 -3.90 -11.53
N ASN A 195 -6.86 -2.64 -11.85
CA ASN A 195 -5.64 -2.26 -12.55
C ASN A 195 -4.40 -2.59 -11.72
N LEU A 196 -4.49 -2.32 -10.41
CA LEU A 196 -3.43 -2.64 -9.47
C LEU A 196 -3.15 -4.15 -9.39
N GLN A 197 -4.21 -4.98 -9.36
CA GLN A 197 -4.12 -6.44 -9.38
C GLN A 197 -3.66 -6.99 -10.73
N ALA A 198 -3.95 -6.29 -11.83
CA ALA A 198 -3.46 -6.62 -13.17
C ALA A 198 -1.98 -6.26 -13.38
N GLY A 199 -1.31 -5.66 -12.37
CA GLY A 199 0.11 -5.31 -12.43
C GLY A 199 0.40 -3.89 -12.92
N GLU A 200 -0.61 -3.02 -13.03
CA GLU A 200 -0.40 -1.60 -13.33
C GLU A 200 0.12 -0.86 -12.10
N LEU A 201 1.44 -0.85 -11.95
CA LEU A 201 2.14 -0.29 -10.79
C LEU A 201 2.14 1.23 -10.72
N SER A 202 1.66 1.94 -11.74
CA SER A 202 1.52 3.40 -11.75
C SER A 202 0.64 3.91 -10.60
N GLN A 203 -0.32 3.10 -10.17
CA GLN A 203 -1.23 3.41 -9.07
C GLN A 203 -0.78 2.87 -7.70
N ASN A 204 0.39 2.22 -7.63
CA ASN A 204 0.93 1.70 -6.38
C ASN A 204 1.64 2.81 -5.58
N VAL A 205 0.84 3.69 -5.01
CA VAL A 205 1.29 4.89 -4.28
C VAL A 205 2.00 4.49 -2.98
N THR A 206 3.02 5.25 -2.62
CA THR A 206 3.69 5.15 -1.31
C THR A 206 2.84 5.82 -0.24
N LEU A 207 2.62 5.12 0.85
CA LEU A 207 1.81 5.56 1.99
C LEU A 207 2.67 6.33 2.99
N ARG A 208 2.03 7.27 3.67
CA ARG A 208 2.61 8.07 4.74
C ARG A 208 1.99 7.69 6.08
N SER A 209 2.69 7.97 7.16
CA SER A 209 2.13 7.80 8.51
C SER A 209 0.86 8.64 8.68
N GLY A 210 -0.17 8.01 9.22
CA GLY A 210 -1.50 8.61 9.39
C GLY A 210 -2.44 8.42 8.21
N ASP A 211 -1.98 7.86 7.08
CA ASP A 211 -2.85 7.62 5.93
C ASP A 211 -3.94 6.61 6.26
N THR A 212 -5.11 6.86 5.68
CA THR A 212 -6.24 5.94 5.76
C THR A 212 -6.57 5.39 4.38
N ILE A 213 -6.54 4.06 4.24
CA ILE A 213 -7.01 3.34 3.05
C ILE A 213 -8.44 2.90 3.33
N PHE A 214 -9.38 3.40 2.56
CA PHE A 214 -10.78 2.99 2.62
C PHE A 214 -11.15 2.21 1.36
N VAL A 215 -11.59 0.97 1.54
CA VAL A 215 -12.10 0.12 0.47
C VAL A 215 -13.64 0.09 0.58
N PRO A 216 -14.36 0.81 -0.28
CA PRO A 216 -15.82 0.81 -0.22
C PRO A 216 -16.38 -0.55 -0.63
N ARG A 217 -17.62 -0.82 -0.23
CA ARG A 217 -18.38 -1.95 -0.72
C ARG A 217 -18.69 -1.76 -2.20
N ALA A 218 -18.67 -2.85 -2.96
CA ALA A 218 -19.09 -2.84 -4.34
C ALA A 218 -20.54 -2.38 -4.47
N GLU A 219 -20.81 -1.59 -5.47
CA GLU A 219 -22.17 -1.27 -5.85
C GLU A 219 -22.90 -2.54 -6.31
N SER A 220 -24.16 -2.66 -5.98
CA SER A 220 -24.95 -3.84 -6.30
C SER A 220 -26.22 -3.49 -7.08
N VAL A 221 -26.71 -4.49 -7.82
CA VAL A 221 -27.98 -4.48 -8.53
C VAL A 221 -28.72 -5.77 -8.23
N PHE A 222 -30.05 -5.72 -8.31
CA PHE A 222 -30.89 -6.87 -8.01
C PHE A 222 -31.52 -7.41 -9.29
N ALA A 223 -31.59 -8.73 -9.40
CA ALA A 223 -32.37 -9.42 -10.43
C ALA A 223 -33.49 -10.20 -9.76
N SER A 224 -34.73 -10.03 -10.23
CA SER A 224 -35.91 -10.65 -9.64
C SER A 224 -36.96 -11.02 -10.70
N GLY A 225 -38.01 -11.75 -10.28
CA GLY A 225 -39.04 -12.26 -11.17
C GLY A 225 -38.64 -13.55 -11.88
N GLU A 226 -38.95 -13.67 -13.17
CA GLU A 226 -38.72 -14.87 -13.98
C GLU A 226 -37.25 -14.99 -14.44
N VAL A 227 -36.31 -15.04 -13.51
CA VAL A 227 -34.90 -15.31 -13.70
C VAL A 227 -34.51 -16.61 -12.99
N ARG A 228 -33.50 -17.32 -13.47
CA ARG A 228 -33.10 -18.62 -12.88
C ARG A 228 -32.56 -18.49 -11.47
N THR A 229 -31.74 -17.47 -11.24
CA THR A 229 -31.13 -17.22 -9.94
C THR A 229 -31.44 -15.77 -9.54
N PRO A 230 -32.58 -15.53 -8.86
CA PRO A 230 -32.89 -14.20 -8.33
C PRO A 230 -31.97 -13.87 -7.17
N GLY A 231 -31.52 -12.59 -7.06
CA GLY A 231 -30.63 -12.18 -5.99
C GLY A 231 -29.93 -10.86 -6.26
N GLU A 232 -28.98 -10.57 -5.39
CA GLU A 232 -28.08 -9.42 -5.46
C GLU A 232 -26.82 -9.78 -6.27
N TYR A 233 -26.43 -8.90 -7.17
CA TYR A 233 -25.27 -9.05 -8.02
C TYR A 233 -24.38 -7.82 -7.93
N VAL A 234 -23.06 -8.04 -7.89
CA VAL A 234 -22.07 -6.94 -7.92
C VAL A 234 -22.14 -6.23 -9.27
N MET A 235 -22.36 -4.92 -9.22
CA MET A 235 -22.39 -4.09 -10.42
C MET A 235 -20.97 -3.86 -10.96
N ARG A 236 -20.81 -3.97 -12.28
CA ARG A 236 -19.61 -3.56 -13.00
C ARG A 236 -19.91 -2.29 -13.78
N LYS A 237 -18.92 -1.42 -13.91
CA LYS A 237 -19.05 -0.17 -14.66
C LYS A 237 -19.49 -0.46 -16.10
N GLY A 238 -20.62 0.16 -16.50
CA GLY A 238 -21.19 -0.05 -17.84
C GLY A 238 -21.96 -1.36 -18.02
N MET A 239 -22.32 -2.07 -16.92
CA MET A 239 -23.11 -3.30 -16.98
C MET A 239 -24.47 -3.02 -17.63
N THR A 240 -24.89 -3.90 -18.55
CA THR A 240 -26.22 -3.87 -19.17
C THR A 240 -27.16 -4.89 -18.52
N VAL A 241 -28.47 -4.70 -18.75
CA VAL A 241 -29.50 -5.67 -18.34
C VAL A 241 -29.21 -7.07 -18.87
N ARG A 242 -28.72 -7.20 -20.12
CA ARG A 242 -28.30 -8.48 -20.72
C ARG A 242 -27.23 -9.17 -19.88
N GLN A 243 -26.19 -8.41 -19.50
CA GLN A 243 -25.07 -8.95 -18.70
C GLN A 243 -25.51 -9.38 -17.30
N LEU A 244 -26.38 -8.57 -16.67
CA LEU A 244 -26.95 -8.93 -15.37
C LEU A 244 -27.78 -10.22 -15.46
N LEU A 245 -28.66 -10.33 -16.47
CA LEU A 245 -29.47 -11.54 -16.65
C LEU A 245 -28.61 -12.76 -16.96
N ALA A 246 -27.51 -12.59 -17.70
CA ALA A 246 -26.56 -13.68 -17.95
C ALA A 246 -25.91 -14.18 -16.64
N LEU A 247 -25.54 -13.27 -15.73
CA LEU A 247 -25.03 -13.61 -14.38
C LEU A 247 -26.11 -14.31 -13.55
N ALA A 248 -27.38 -13.91 -13.69
CA ALA A 248 -28.52 -14.53 -13.02
C ALA A 248 -28.94 -15.89 -13.66
N GLY A 249 -28.11 -16.47 -14.52
CA GLY A 249 -28.37 -17.76 -15.19
C GLY A 249 -29.38 -17.69 -16.32
N GLY A 250 -29.76 -16.49 -16.76
CA GLY A 250 -30.74 -16.26 -17.81
C GLY A 250 -32.20 -16.18 -17.31
N VAL A 251 -33.08 -15.96 -18.25
CA VAL A 251 -34.53 -15.90 -18.03
C VAL A 251 -35.11 -17.32 -18.00
N THR A 252 -36.11 -17.57 -17.15
CA THR A 252 -36.81 -18.87 -17.10
C THR A 252 -37.64 -19.10 -18.37
N GLU A 253 -38.13 -20.31 -18.59
CA GLU A 253 -39.03 -20.64 -19.72
C GLU A 253 -40.31 -19.79 -19.73
N ARG A 254 -40.79 -19.36 -18.54
CA ARG A 254 -41.95 -18.50 -18.38
C ARG A 254 -41.63 -17.01 -18.54
N GLY A 255 -40.35 -16.61 -18.45
CA GLY A 255 -39.95 -15.24 -18.52
C GLY A 255 -39.97 -14.68 -19.95
N SER A 256 -40.09 -13.36 -20.05
CA SER A 256 -40.09 -12.64 -21.32
C SER A 256 -38.98 -11.59 -21.33
N THR A 257 -38.06 -11.71 -22.30
CA THR A 257 -36.98 -10.71 -22.53
C THR A 257 -37.52 -9.38 -23.09
N ARG A 258 -38.81 -9.33 -23.50
CA ARG A 258 -39.49 -8.11 -23.95
C ARG A 258 -40.24 -7.39 -22.83
N ARG A 259 -40.38 -8.04 -21.66
CA ARG A 259 -41.13 -7.51 -20.52
C ARG A 259 -40.26 -7.39 -19.30
N ILE A 260 -39.21 -6.61 -19.46
CA ILE A 260 -38.25 -6.28 -18.40
C ILE A 260 -38.59 -4.90 -17.87
N GLN A 261 -38.51 -4.74 -16.57
CA GLN A 261 -38.71 -3.48 -15.88
C GLN A 261 -37.51 -3.20 -14.98
N ILE A 262 -37.10 -1.95 -14.94
CA ILE A 262 -36.14 -1.43 -13.96
C ILE A 262 -36.93 -0.69 -12.90
N ILE A 263 -36.83 -1.13 -11.67
CA ILE A 263 -37.32 -0.40 -10.51
C ILE A 263 -36.15 0.32 -9.90
N ARG A 264 -36.20 1.64 -9.90
CA ARG A 264 -35.13 2.54 -9.45
C ARG A 264 -35.63 3.54 -8.44
N GLN A 265 -34.85 3.78 -7.40
CA GLN A 265 -35.10 4.89 -6.49
C GLN A 265 -34.52 6.19 -7.04
N VAL A 266 -35.39 7.19 -7.29
CA VAL A 266 -35.00 8.53 -7.72
C VAL A 266 -35.57 9.53 -6.72
N ASN A 267 -34.71 10.30 -6.06
CA ASN A 267 -35.12 11.27 -5.04
C ASN A 267 -36.04 10.71 -3.94
N GLY A 268 -35.75 9.49 -3.47
CA GLY A 268 -36.51 8.81 -2.43
C GLY A 268 -37.86 8.25 -2.90
N ARG A 269 -38.16 8.29 -4.20
CA ARG A 269 -39.38 7.70 -4.80
C ARG A 269 -39.00 6.55 -5.72
N GLU A 270 -39.76 5.49 -5.64
CA GLU A 270 -39.65 4.33 -6.51
C GLU A 270 -40.23 4.63 -7.88
N THR A 271 -39.46 4.44 -8.92
CA THR A 271 -39.86 4.65 -10.33
C THR A 271 -39.69 3.36 -11.09
N THR A 272 -40.72 2.92 -11.77
CA THR A 272 -40.69 1.73 -12.63
C THR A 272 -40.64 2.16 -14.09
N VAL A 273 -39.61 1.72 -14.80
CA VAL A 273 -39.40 2.02 -16.22
C VAL A 273 -39.26 0.72 -17.00
N GLY A 274 -39.92 0.63 -18.17
CA GLY A 274 -39.65 -0.48 -19.09
C GLY A 274 -38.22 -0.46 -19.58
N ALA A 275 -37.58 -1.61 -19.68
CA ALA A 275 -36.18 -1.72 -20.06
C ALA A 275 -35.99 -2.74 -21.20
N SER A 276 -34.96 -2.46 -22.02
CA SER A 276 -34.41 -3.36 -23.01
C SER A 276 -33.15 -4.08 -22.47
N LEU A 277 -32.73 -5.12 -23.19
CA LEU A 277 -31.52 -5.87 -22.81
C LEU A 277 -30.24 -5.04 -22.89
N GLU A 278 -30.23 -3.98 -23.71
CA GLU A 278 -29.06 -3.12 -23.93
C GLU A 278 -28.99 -1.93 -22.97
N ASP A 279 -30.04 -1.73 -22.18
CA ASP A 279 -30.06 -0.60 -21.23
C ASP A 279 -29.02 -0.81 -20.13
N ALA A 280 -28.33 0.28 -19.76
CA ALA A 280 -27.35 0.28 -18.68
C ALA A 280 -28.07 0.26 -17.32
N VAL A 281 -27.65 -0.64 -16.45
CA VAL A 281 -28.09 -0.70 -15.07
C VAL A 281 -27.30 0.29 -14.21
N ARG A 282 -27.91 0.78 -13.12
CA ARG A 282 -27.29 1.66 -12.15
C ARG A 282 -27.27 0.99 -10.77
N SER A 283 -26.42 1.49 -9.91
CA SER A 283 -26.36 1.05 -8.52
C SER A 283 -27.73 1.13 -7.84
N GLY A 284 -28.12 0.07 -7.17
CA GLY A 284 -29.42 -0.05 -6.49
C GLY A 284 -30.62 -0.36 -7.38
N ASP A 285 -30.45 -0.52 -8.70
CA ASP A 285 -31.53 -0.92 -9.58
C ASP A 285 -32.01 -2.35 -9.26
N ASN A 286 -33.32 -2.56 -9.31
CA ASN A 286 -33.93 -3.90 -9.30
C ASN A 286 -34.52 -4.20 -10.68
N ILE A 287 -33.91 -5.19 -11.35
CA ILE A 287 -34.32 -5.64 -12.69
C ILE A 287 -35.36 -6.77 -12.53
N VAL A 288 -36.59 -6.48 -12.89
CA VAL A 288 -37.72 -7.41 -12.78
C VAL A 288 -38.06 -7.98 -14.14
N VAL A 289 -37.89 -9.29 -14.31
CA VAL A 289 -38.33 -9.99 -15.51
C VAL A 289 -39.77 -10.51 -15.30
N ARG A 290 -40.72 -10.06 -16.15
CA ARG A 290 -42.08 -10.50 -16.08
C ARG A 290 -42.34 -11.73 -16.95
N GLY A 291 -43.30 -12.53 -16.56
CA GLY A 291 -43.74 -13.70 -17.31
C GLY A 291 -44.31 -13.35 -18.69
N ARG A 292 -44.32 -14.32 -19.60
CA ARG A 292 -45.00 -14.23 -20.89
C ARG A 292 -46.51 -14.12 -20.65
N LEU A 293 -47.18 -13.30 -21.46
CA LEU A 293 -48.64 -13.40 -21.57
C LEU A 293 -48.91 -14.51 -22.58
N PHE A 294 -49.75 -15.42 -22.22
CA PHE A 294 -50.21 -16.48 -23.10
C PHE A 294 -50.99 -15.90 -24.27
#